data_c90a32f06d64d601af0f52794bda6da2
#
_entry.id   c90a32f06d64d601af0f52794bda6da2
#
_cell.length_a   1.000
_cell.length_b   1.000
_cell.length_c   1.000
_cell.angle_alpha   90.00
_cell.angle_beta   90.00
_cell.angle_gamma   90.00
#
_symmetry.space_group_name_H-M   'P 1'
#
loop_
_entity.id
_entity.type
_entity.pdbx_description
1 polymer ?
#
loop_
_entity_poly.entity_id
_entity_poly.type
_entity_poly.pdbx_seq_one_letter_code
_entity_poly.pdbx_strand_id
1 'polypeptide(L)'
;MVFTAMAFGMFMAILDIQIVSSSLAEIQAGLSASSEEISWVQTSYLIAEVIMLPLSGFLGRVLSTRIFFSISAIGFTLTSILCATATSIEEMILYRAVQGFIGGGIIPSVFVASYTLFPPSKRPIVTPIVGLVATLAPTIGPTVGGYLCNILSWHWLFLINVPCGIIISILAWKLIDFDKANFSLMAKFDWLGFISMATFLGTLEYILEEGARNDWLKDNLIFNFFIIMIVSAGIFFWRVFTAKEPIVDLSAFSNFNFSTAAIFSFMLGIGLYGLTYIYPVYLSQIRHYDALMIGETLFISGLIMFFTAPLAGFLSTRIDARLMIAMGLFGFALGTWMASGITDNWDFWELFWPQVFRGASIMLCMVPINDIALGTLPPERMKNASGLFNLTRNLGGAVGLAVISTLMMKRTDLHYGRITETLQQGNSKVTEMLSSLTMYFKFATFDPHTLALFQLFNMVRIQAMVMALSDIFFIITIIFSILTFLTIFLKKIPPITDTPPKH
;
A
#
# COMPACT_ATOMS: atom_id res chain seq x y z
N MET A 1 6.44 -9.74 24.66
CA MET A 1 6.75 -8.31 24.90
C MET A 1 7.59 -7.68 23.79
N VAL A 2 8.82 -8.17 23.48
CA VAL A 2 9.66 -7.61 22.40
C VAL A 2 8.90 -7.50 21.08
N PHE A 3 8.43 -8.63 20.60
CA PHE A 3 7.70 -8.74 19.33
C PHE A 3 6.44 -7.87 19.32
N THR A 4 5.68 -7.81 20.40
CA THR A 4 4.46 -6.99 20.49
C THR A 4 4.78 -5.50 20.38
N ALA A 5 5.85 -5.02 21.01
CA ALA A 5 6.29 -3.63 20.89
C ALA A 5 6.74 -3.30 19.46
N MET A 6 7.49 -4.21 18.82
CA MET A 6 7.91 -4.04 17.43
C MET A 6 6.71 -4.07 16.45
N ALA A 7 5.77 -4.98 16.64
CA ALA A 7 4.55 -5.07 15.82
C ALA A 7 3.68 -3.81 15.96
N PHE A 8 3.62 -3.22 17.16
CA PHE A 8 2.91 -1.95 17.36
C PHE A 8 3.64 -0.78 16.68
N GLY A 9 4.98 -0.79 16.65
CA GLY A 9 5.77 0.17 15.87
C GLY A 9 5.48 0.07 14.35
N MET A 10 5.37 -1.15 13.83
CA MET A 10 4.98 -1.38 12.44
C MET A 10 3.55 -0.88 12.16
N PHE A 11 2.61 -1.15 13.07
CA PHE A 11 1.25 -0.65 12.97
C PHE A 11 1.22 0.88 12.88
N MET A 12 1.96 1.55 13.77
CA MET A 12 2.06 3.01 13.80
C MET A 12 2.63 3.57 12.48
N ALA A 13 3.71 2.98 11.96
CA ALA A 13 4.34 3.44 10.73
C ALA A 13 3.41 3.28 9.51
N ILE A 14 2.72 2.15 9.38
CA ILE A 14 1.78 1.91 8.28
C ILE A 14 0.53 2.78 8.43
N LEU A 15 0.03 2.95 9.65
CA LEU A 15 -1.14 3.78 9.93
C LEU A 15 -0.89 5.25 9.55
N ASP A 16 0.30 5.79 9.85
CA ASP A 16 0.70 7.16 9.51
C ASP A 16 0.58 7.44 8.00
N ILE A 17 1.03 6.50 7.15
CA ILE A 17 0.90 6.62 5.69
C ILE A 17 -0.55 6.80 5.28
N GLN A 18 -1.44 6.00 5.84
CA GLN A 18 -2.85 5.97 5.43
C GLN A 18 -3.66 7.12 6.01
N ILE A 19 -3.39 7.53 7.24
CA ILE A 19 -4.01 8.69 7.87
C ILE A 19 -3.72 9.95 7.06
N VAL A 20 -2.46 10.17 6.69
CA VAL A 20 -2.03 11.34 5.91
C VAL A 20 -2.61 11.30 4.51
N SER A 21 -2.54 10.16 3.82
CA SER A 21 -3.09 9.99 2.47
C SER A 21 -4.60 10.32 2.39
N SER A 22 -5.36 9.95 3.41
CA SER A 22 -6.81 10.21 3.45
C SER A 22 -7.18 11.64 3.86
N SER A 23 -6.24 12.40 4.39
CA SER A 23 -6.46 13.75 4.95
C SER A 23 -5.62 14.83 4.26
N LEU A 24 -5.24 14.58 3.00
CA LEU A 24 -4.43 15.56 2.24
C LEU A 24 -5.15 16.89 2.01
N ALA A 25 -6.49 16.88 1.88
CA ALA A 25 -7.28 18.09 1.68
C ALA A 25 -7.22 19.02 2.89
N GLU A 26 -7.26 18.48 4.11
CA GLU A 26 -7.19 19.23 5.36
C GLU A 26 -5.78 19.80 5.56
N ILE A 27 -4.73 19.05 5.20
CA ILE A 27 -3.34 19.53 5.23
C ILE A 27 -3.15 20.63 4.18
N GLN A 28 -3.70 20.45 2.97
CA GLN A 28 -3.68 21.46 1.91
C GLN A 28 -4.28 22.79 2.37
N ALA A 29 -5.47 22.73 2.97
CA ALA A 29 -6.12 23.92 3.50
C ALA A 29 -5.32 24.57 4.64
N GLY A 30 -4.76 23.74 5.53
CA GLY A 30 -3.98 24.21 6.69
C GLY A 30 -2.66 24.89 6.31
N LEU A 31 -1.99 24.43 5.26
CA LEU A 31 -0.73 24.99 4.76
C LEU A 31 -0.90 25.96 3.56
N SER A 32 -2.15 26.20 3.13
CA SER A 32 -2.48 27.02 1.94
C SER A 32 -1.73 26.56 0.68
N ALA A 33 -1.54 25.24 0.53
CA ALA A 33 -0.80 24.63 -0.55
C ALA A 33 -1.64 24.53 -1.84
N SER A 34 -0.99 24.52 -3.00
CA SER A 34 -1.64 24.23 -4.27
C SER A 34 -1.99 22.75 -4.41
N SER A 35 -2.89 22.42 -5.35
CA SER A 35 -3.25 21.03 -5.65
C SER A 35 -2.11 20.21 -6.27
N GLU A 36 -1.07 20.87 -6.77
CA GLU A 36 0.12 20.21 -7.30
C GLU A 36 1.13 19.91 -6.19
N GLU A 37 1.30 20.84 -5.25
CA GLU A 37 2.25 20.70 -4.15
C GLU A 37 1.81 19.69 -3.11
N ILE A 38 0.51 19.58 -2.84
CA ILE A 38 0.01 18.71 -1.76
C ILE A 38 0.30 17.22 -2.02
N SER A 39 0.34 16.77 -3.28
CA SER A 39 0.69 15.39 -3.62
C SER A 39 2.08 15.01 -3.12
N TRP A 40 3.02 15.95 -3.11
CA TRP A 40 4.39 15.74 -2.64
C TRP A 40 4.51 15.36 -1.17
N VAL A 41 3.53 15.70 -0.33
CA VAL A 41 3.49 15.28 1.07
C VAL A 41 3.46 13.75 1.19
N GLN A 42 2.74 13.08 0.28
CA GLN A 42 2.69 11.62 0.23
C GLN A 42 3.85 11.05 -0.59
N THR A 43 4.08 11.59 -1.79
CA THR A 43 5.09 11.10 -2.74
C THR A 43 6.51 11.14 -2.15
N SER A 44 6.88 12.23 -1.46
CA SER A 44 8.21 12.34 -0.83
C SER A 44 8.46 11.29 0.25
N TYR A 45 7.42 10.95 1.03
CA TYR A 45 7.50 9.87 2.02
C TYR A 45 7.70 8.52 1.35
N LEU A 46 6.89 8.19 0.33
CA LEU A 46 6.93 6.90 -0.37
C LEU A 46 8.25 6.68 -1.10
N ILE A 47 8.77 7.71 -1.77
CA ILE A 47 10.11 7.68 -2.41
C ILE A 47 11.17 7.34 -1.37
N ALA A 48 11.17 8.02 -0.24
CA ALA A 48 12.16 7.83 0.81
C ALA A 48 12.04 6.45 1.50
N GLU A 49 10.81 5.99 1.73
CA GLU A 49 10.52 4.67 2.28
C GLU A 49 11.01 3.55 1.36
N VAL A 50 10.70 3.63 0.06
CA VAL A 50 11.07 2.59 -0.92
C VAL A 50 12.59 2.43 -1.04
N ILE A 51 13.35 3.51 -0.86
CA ILE A 51 14.82 3.49 -0.81
C ILE A 51 15.31 2.80 0.47
N MET A 52 14.66 3.06 1.61
CA MET A 52 15.07 2.49 2.89
C MET A 52 14.77 1.00 3.01
N LEU A 53 13.73 0.50 2.36
CA LEU A 53 13.33 -0.92 2.45
C LEU A 53 14.49 -1.89 2.13
N PRO A 54 15.16 -1.83 0.97
CA PRO A 54 16.30 -2.71 0.69
C PRO A 54 17.55 -2.37 1.51
N LEU A 55 17.76 -1.08 1.83
CA LEU A 55 18.87 -0.62 2.66
C LEU A 55 18.77 -1.15 4.11
N SER A 56 17.56 -1.33 4.61
CA SER A 56 17.29 -1.83 5.97
C SER A 56 17.97 -3.16 6.27
N GLY A 57 18.09 -4.03 5.26
CA GLY A 57 18.80 -5.30 5.38
C GLY A 57 20.30 -5.13 5.67
N PHE A 58 20.95 -4.19 5.03
CA PHE A 58 22.34 -3.83 5.28
C PHE A 58 22.50 -3.14 6.64
N LEU A 59 21.74 -2.10 6.91
CA LEU A 59 21.81 -1.35 8.16
C LEU A 59 21.49 -2.21 9.39
N GLY A 60 20.52 -3.12 9.28
CA GLY A 60 20.22 -4.08 10.35
C GLY A 60 21.38 -5.03 10.67
N ARG A 61 22.25 -5.36 9.70
CA ARG A 61 23.47 -6.15 9.93
C ARG A 61 24.56 -5.31 10.58
N VAL A 62 24.71 -4.06 10.15
CA VAL A 62 25.73 -3.13 10.69
C VAL A 62 25.42 -2.73 12.12
N LEU A 63 24.18 -2.26 12.38
CA LEU A 63 23.81 -1.63 13.65
C LEU A 63 23.24 -2.60 14.69
N SER A 64 22.87 -3.82 14.34
CA SER A 64 21.94 -4.72 15.05
C SER A 64 20.48 -4.26 14.96
N THR A 65 19.56 -5.19 15.15
CA THR A 65 18.11 -4.89 15.14
C THR A 65 17.72 -3.95 16.27
N ARG A 66 18.35 -4.07 17.45
CA ARG A 66 18.11 -3.19 18.60
C ARG A 66 18.39 -1.73 18.27
N ILE A 67 19.60 -1.43 17.82
CA ILE A 67 20.03 -0.05 17.54
C ILE A 67 19.24 0.50 16.36
N PHE A 68 19.15 -0.27 15.28
CA PHE A 68 18.46 0.14 14.05
C PHE A 68 16.99 0.45 14.28
N PHE A 69 16.24 -0.47 14.89
CA PHE A 69 14.82 -0.27 15.18
C PHE A 69 14.58 0.89 16.15
N SER A 70 15.41 1.02 17.19
CA SER A 70 15.27 2.12 18.16
C SER A 70 15.54 3.48 17.54
N ILE A 71 16.60 3.61 16.71
CA ILE A 71 16.87 4.84 15.95
C ILE A 71 15.71 5.16 15.01
N SER A 72 15.19 4.15 14.31
CA SER A 72 14.05 4.33 13.42
C SER A 72 12.79 4.78 14.16
N ALA A 73 12.49 4.20 15.32
CA ALA A 73 11.34 4.59 16.13
C ALA A 73 11.48 6.00 16.73
N ILE A 74 12.67 6.34 17.27
CA ILE A 74 12.95 7.68 17.80
C ILE A 74 12.87 8.72 16.67
N GLY A 75 13.57 8.48 15.56
CA GLY A 75 13.60 9.38 14.42
C GLY A 75 12.23 9.60 13.79
N PHE A 76 11.44 8.53 13.66
CA PHE A 76 10.05 8.61 13.18
C PHE A 76 9.18 9.46 14.12
N THR A 77 9.37 9.32 15.45
CA THR A 77 8.64 10.12 16.43
C THR A 77 9.03 11.59 16.37
N LEU A 78 10.33 11.89 16.26
CA LEU A 78 10.83 13.26 16.15
C LEU A 78 10.35 13.93 14.87
N THR A 79 10.41 13.23 13.75
CA THR A 79 9.92 13.76 12.46
C THR A 79 8.40 13.92 12.46
N SER A 80 7.63 13.07 13.17
CA SER A 80 6.20 13.29 13.39
C SER A 80 5.92 14.62 14.12
N ILE A 81 6.73 14.96 15.13
CA ILE A 81 6.62 16.28 15.79
C ILE A 81 6.94 17.41 14.80
N LEU A 82 8.00 17.26 13.98
CA LEU A 82 8.35 18.26 12.97
C LEU A 82 7.23 18.44 11.95
N CYS A 83 6.64 17.35 11.42
CA CYS A 83 5.50 17.43 10.53
C CYS A 83 4.30 18.15 11.17
N ALA A 84 4.02 17.89 12.45
CA ALA A 84 2.95 18.56 13.18
C ALA A 84 3.23 20.06 13.42
N THR A 85 4.47 20.51 13.34
CA THR A 85 4.86 21.91 13.53
C THR A 85 5.21 22.64 12.23
N ALA A 86 5.05 21.98 11.08
CA ALA A 86 5.33 22.57 9.77
C ALA A 86 4.44 23.79 9.51
N THR A 87 5.06 24.88 9.03
CA THR A 87 4.40 26.15 8.73
C THR A 87 4.29 26.43 7.25
N SER A 88 5.03 25.67 6.42
CA SER A 88 4.98 25.73 4.96
C SER A 88 4.91 24.34 4.35
N ILE A 89 4.52 24.27 3.08
CA ILE A 89 4.43 23.01 2.34
C ILE A 89 5.83 22.41 2.09
N GLU A 90 6.85 23.23 1.87
CA GLU A 90 8.23 22.80 1.64
C GLU A 90 8.81 22.16 2.89
N GLU A 91 8.56 22.72 4.08
CA GLU A 91 8.94 22.11 5.36
C GLU A 91 8.25 20.74 5.52
N MET A 92 6.95 20.68 5.24
CA MET A 92 6.20 19.44 5.33
C MET A 92 6.77 18.37 4.40
N ILE A 93 7.05 18.69 3.14
CA ILE A 93 7.65 17.77 2.16
C ILE A 93 9.00 17.25 2.65
N LEU A 94 9.86 18.14 3.15
CA LEU A 94 11.17 17.77 3.69
C LEU A 94 11.04 16.83 4.90
N TYR A 95 10.17 17.19 5.85
CA TYR A 95 9.98 16.37 7.06
C TYR A 95 9.37 15.01 6.73
N ARG A 96 8.46 14.95 5.75
CA ARG A 96 7.88 13.70 5.25
C ARG A 96 8.93 12.81 4.57
N ALA A 97 9.82 13.38 3.76
CA ALA A 97 10.91 12.62 3.17
C ALA A 97 11.85 12.02 4.24
N VAL A 98 12.22 12.80 5.25
CA VAL A 98 13.04 12.31 6.37
C VAL A 98 12.29 11.25 7.18
N GLN A 99 11.00 11.44 7.44
CA GLN A 99 10.16 10.50 8.15
C GLN A 99 10.04 9.17 7.42
N GLY A 100 9.78 9.19 6.11
CA GLY A 100 9.70 8.00 5.26
C GLY A 100 11.02 7.23 5.22
N PHE A 101 12.14 7.94 5.06
CA PHE A 101 13.46 7.32 5.07
C PHE A 101 13.76 6.61 6.39
N ILE A 102 13.53 7.27 7.52
CA ILE A 102 13.80 6.70 8.84
C ILE A 102 12.77 5.60 9.18
N GLY A 103 11.50 5.84 8.91
CA GLY A 103 10.38 4.93 9.21
C GLY A 103 10.40 3.63 8.39
N GLY A 104 10.89 3.69 7.15
CA GLY A 104 10.95 2.54 6.24
C GLY A 104 11.75 1.34 6.76
N GLY A 105 12.61 1.55 7.78
CA GLY A 105 13.33 0.47 8.46
C GLY A 105 12.52 -0.31 9.49
N ILE A 106 11.40 0.23 9.97
CA ILE A 106 10.58 -0.37 11.02
C ILE A 106 9.94 -1.67 10.53
N ILE A 107 9.28 -1.63 9.37
CA ILE A 107 8.51 -2.76 8.84
C ILE A 107 9.37 -4.02 8.62
N PRO A 108 10.49 -3.98 7.86
CA PRO A 108 11.34 -5.14 7.65
C PRO A 108 11.91 -5.72 8.95
N SER A 109 12.20 -4.86 9.94
CA SER A 109 12.73 -5.29 11.24
C SER A 109 11.74 -6.18 12.01
N VAL A 110 10.44 -5.92 11.90
CA VAL A 110 9.39 -6.74 12.55
C VAL A 110 9.31 -8.12 11.90
N PHE A 111 9.41 -8.19 10.58
CA PHE A 111 9.48 -9.46 9.87
C PHE A 111 10.72 -10.27 10.30
N VAL A 112 11.90 -9.64 10.38
CA VAL A 112 13.10 -10.29 10.90
C VAL A 112 12.87 -10.83 12.31
N ALA A 113 12.33 -10.01 13.21
CA ALA A 113 12.06 -10.43 14.58
C ALA A 113 11.08 -11.60 14.67
N SER A 114 10.04 -11.64 13.82
CA SER A 114 9.04 -12.72 13.82
C SER A 114 9.64 -14.08 13.48
N TYR A 115 10.61 -14.13 12.57
CA TYR A 115 11.25 -15.38 12.16
C TYR A 115 12.53 -15.72 12.95
N THR A 116 13.11 -14.76 13.65
CA THR A 116 14.33 -14.96 14.47
C THR A 116 14.01 -15.30 15.92
N LEU A 117 12.99 -14.65 16.51
CA LEU A 117 12.64 -14.84 17.93
C LEU A 117 11.79 -16.08 18.18
N PHE A 118 11.07 -16.56 17.15
CA PHE A 118 10.13 -17.65 17.33
C PHE A 118 10.55 -18.91 16.54
N PRO A 119 10.56 -20.08 17.22
CA PRO A 119 10.82 -21.34 16.53
C PRO A 119 9.72 -21.62 15.50
N PRO A 120 9.99 -22.48 14.50
CA PRO A 120 9.03 -22.84 13.44
C PRO A 120 7.66 -23.25 13.96
N SER A 121 7.59 -23.97 15.08
CA SER A 121 6.33 -24.41 15.70
C SER A 121 5.43 -23.27 16.19
N LYS A 122 5.98 -22.09 16.48
CA LYS A 122 5.20 -20.91 16.94
C LYS A 122 4.88 -19.92 15.82
N ARG A 123 5.46 -20.08 14.64
CA ARG A 123 5.21 -19.19 13.48
C ARG A 123 3.74 -19.11 13.07
N PRO A 124 2.95 -20.21 13.12
CA PRO A 124 1.52 -20.18 12.81
C PRO A 124 0.69 -19.23 13.67
N ILE A 125 1.22 -18.81 14.83
CA ILE A 125 0.58 -17.80 15.68
C ILE A 125 1.12 -16.40 15.38
N VAL A 126 2.42 -16.30 15.10
CA VAL A 126 3.13 -15.03 14.95
C VAL A 126 2.92 -14.40 13.56
N THR A 127 3.02 -15.20 12.50
CA THR A 127 2.86 -14.73 11.10
C THR A 127 1.49 -14.07 10.83
N PRO A 128 0.36 -14.63 11.31
CA PRO A 128 -0.94 -13.96 11.21
C PRO A 128 -0.99 -12.60 11.89
N ILE A 129 -0.30 -12.42 13.01
CA ILE A 129 -0.26 -11.13 13.73
C ILE A 129 0.48 -10.09 12.87
N VAL A 130 1.61 -10.46 12.28
CA VAL A 130 2.34 -9.56 11.35
C VAL A 130 1.48 -9.20 10.16
N GLY A 131 0.83 -10.20 9.53
CA GLY A 131 -0.08 -9.99 8.42
C GLY A 131 -1.26 -9.09 8.78
N LEU A 132 -1.88 -9.32 9.93
CA LEU A 132 -2.98 -8.50 10.43
C LEU A 132 -2.57 -7.06 10.63
N VAL A 133 -1.44 -6.81 11.30
CA VAL A 133 -0.92 -5.46 11.52
C VAL A 133 -0.64 -4.75 10.20
N ALA A 134 -0.02 -5.45 9.24
CA ALA A 134 0.31 -4.89 7.93
C ALA A 134 -0.93 -4.51 7.08
N THR A 135 -2.07 -5.14 7.34
CA THR A 135 -3.28 -4.95 6.51
C THR A 135 -4.41 -4.22 7.23
N LEU A 136 -4.48 -4.30 8.56
CA LEU A 136 -5.48 -3.59 9.35
C LEU A 136 -5.21 -2.08 9.37
N ALA A 137 -3.95 -1.67 9.50
CA ALA A 137 -3.56 -0.26 9.53
C ALA A 137 -4.03 0.51 8.27
N PRO A 138 -3.80 0.04 7.02
CA PRO A 138 -4.37 0.67 5.83
C PRO A 138 -5.90 0.74 5.84
N THR A 139 -6.56 -0.26 6.41
CA THR A 139 -8.02 -0.34 6.40
C THR A 139 -8.68 0.67 7.33
N ILE A 140 -8.11 0.88 8.53
CA ILE A 140 -8.68 1.81 9.51
C ILE A 140 -8.11 3.23 9.42
N GLY A 141 -7.01 3.40 8.66
CA GLY A 141 -6.33 4.69 8.50
C GLY A 141 -7.25 5.84 8.10
N PRO A 142 -8.04 5.71 7.02
CA PRO A 142 -8.97 6.74 6.59
C PRO A 142 -9.98 7.14 7.67
N THR A 143 -10.52 6.18 8.41
CA THR A 143 -11.46 6.44 9.51
C THR A 143 -10.80 7.24 10.64
N VAL A 144 -9.61 6.83 11.05
CA VAL A 144 -8.85 7.51 12.11
C VAL A 144 -8.45 8.91 11.67
N GLY A 145 -8.00 9.06 10.41
CA GLY A 145 -7.61 10.35 9.83
C GLY A 145 -8.78 11.33 9.79
N GLY A 146 -9.91 10.91 9.22
CA GLY A 146 -11.12 11.72 9.14
C GLY A 146 -11.64 12.14 10.53
N TYR A 147 -11.65 11.21 11.50
CA TYR A 147 -12.06 11.50 12.87
C TYR A 147 -11.15 12.53 13.54
N LEU A 148 -9.83 12.38 13.42
CA LEU A 148 -8.86 13.31 14.01
C LEU A 148 -8.97 14.71 13.41
N CYS A 149 -9.13 14.84 12.10
CA CYS A 149 -9.28 16.12 11.41
C CYS A 149 -10.59 16.82 11.81
N ASN A 150 -11.68 16.08 11.90
CA ASN A 150 -12.99 16.65 12.23
C ASN A 150 -13.09 17.15 13.67
N ILE A 151 -12.50 16.44 14.64
CA ILE A 151 -12.65 16.79 16.07
C ILE A 151 -11.52 17.69 16.57
N LEU A 152 -10.31 17.51 16.04
CA LEU A 152 -9.13 18.22 16.53
C LEU A 152 -8.56 19.14 15.44
N SER A 153 -7.59 18.67 14.67
CA SER A 153 -6.99 19.36 13.53
C SER A 153 -6.03 18.42 12.80
N TRP A 154 -5.61 18.76 11.57
CA TRP A 154 -4.66 17.99 10.80
C TRP A 154 -3.31 17.74 11.51
N HIS A 155 -2.89 18.58 12.45
CA HIS A 155 -1.66 18.40 13.24
C HIS A 155 -1.68 17.08 14.04
N TRP A 156 -2.88 16.66 14.49
CA TRP A 156 -3.04 15.45 15.27
C TRP A 156 -2.85 14.17 14.46
N LEU A 157 -2.88 14.25 13.12
CA LEU A 157 -2.50 13.13 12.25
C LEU A 157 -1.07 12.66 12.55
N PHE A 158 -0.19 13.59 12.90
CA PHE A 158 1.20 13.34 13.25
C PHE A 158 1.42 13.17 14.75
N LEU A 159 0.74 13.97 15.57
CA LEU A 159 0.91 13.95 17.03
C LEU A 159 0.45 12.64 17.65
N ILE A 160 -0.48 11.90 17.05
CA ILE A 160 -0.91 10.59 17.54
C ILE A 160 0.25 9.58 17.60
N ASN A 161 1.27 9.75 16.77
CA ASN A 161 2.45 8.91 16.73
C ASN A 161 3.39 9.14 17.93
N VAL A 162 3.32 10.32 18.57
CA VAL A 162 4.29 10.75 19.57
C VAL A 162 4.24 9.90 20.86
N PRO A 163 3.09 9.75 21.54
CA PRO A 163 3.03 8.95 22.75
C PRO A 163 3.36 7.48 22.47
N CYS A 164 2.87 6.94 21.36
CA CYS A 164 3.15 5.57 20.95
C CYS A 164 4.63 5.37 20.64
N GLY A 165 5.22 6.28 19.86
CA GLY A 165 6.61 6.23 19.43
C GLY A 165 7.60 6.33 20.62
N ILE A 166 7.31 7.15 21.62
CA ILE A 166 8.12 7.22 22.85
C ILE A 166 8.11 5.88 23.58
N ILE A 167 6.93 5.30 23.77
CA ILE A 167 6.80 4.00 24.46
C ILE A 167 7.53 2.91 23.69
N ILE A 168 7.31 2.83 22.38
CA ILE A 168 7.95 1.83 21.49
C ILE A 168 9.47 1.99 21.52
N SER A 169 10.00 3.20 21.46
CA SER A 169 11.43 3.48 21.48
C SER A 169 12.10 3.00 22.78
N ILE A 170 11.47 3.28 23.92
CA ILE A 170 11.95 2.84 25.23
C ILE A 170 11.91 1.32 25.33
N LEU A 171 10.82 0.69 24.91
CA LEU A 171 10.66 -0.75 24.96
C LEU A 171 11.64 -1.45 24.01
N ALA A 172 11.82 -0.92 22.80
CA ALA A 172 12.76 -1.44 21.83
C ALA A 172 14.19 -1.42 22.35
N TRP A 173 14.63 -0.29 22.91
CA TRP A 173 15.96 -0.16 23.47
C TRP A 173 16.23 -1.12 24.63
N LYS A 174 15.24 -1.34 25.49
CA LYS A 174 15.37 -2.18 26.68
C LYS A 174 15.22 -3.68 26.41
N LEU A 175 14.37 -4.05 25.43
CA LEU A 175 13.92 -5.43 25.27
C LEU A 175 14.55 -6.15 24.08
N ILE A 176 15.00 -5.45 23.02
CA ILE A 176 15.60 -6.10 21.86
C ILE A 176 17.07 -6.44 22.18
N ASP A 177 17.40 -7.73 22.19
CA ASP A 177 18.77 -8.21 22.43
C ASP A 177 18.97 -9.63 21.84
N PHE A 178 18.67 -9.79 20.55
CA PHE A 178 18.80 -11.10 19.90
C PHE A 178 19.89 -11.15 18.82
N ASP A 179 20.53 -10.02 18.51
CA ASP A 179 21.61 -9.94 17.52
C ASP A 179 22.66 -8.88 17.91
N LYS A 180 23.85 -8.99 17.33
CA LYS A 180 24.97 -8.09 17.61
C LYS A 180 25.28 -7.20 16.40
N ALA A 181 25.70 -5.96 16.70
CA ALA A 181 26.19 -5.03 15.69
C ALA A 181 27.52 -5.49 15.08
N ASN A 182 27.69 -5.24 13.79
CA ASN A 182 28.93 -5.47 13.08
C ASN A 182 29.35 -4.23 12.29
N PHE A 183 29.95 -3.27 12.98
CA PHE A 183 30.35 -2.00 12.38
C PHE A 183 31.47 -2.14 11.33
N SER A 184 32.20 -3.27 11.28
CA SER A 184 33.23 -3.48 10.26
C SER A 184 32.68 -3.52 8.84
N LEU A 185 31.40 -3.86 8.67
CA LEU A 185 30.73 -3.84 7.38
C LEU A 185 30.60 -2.42 6.80
N MET A 186 30.58 -1.39 7.66
CA MET A 186 30.45 0.00 7.19
C MET A 186 31.67 0.47 6.38
N ALA A 187 32.86 -0.07 6.70
CA ALA A 187 34.08 0.22 5.92
C ALA A 187 34.02 -0.28 4.47
N LYS A 188 33.12 -1.22 4.18
CA LYS A 188 32.92 -1.82 2.85
C LYS A 188 31.62 -1.34 2.19
N PHE A 189 31.07 -0.20 2.64
CA PHE A 189 29.81 0.31 2.11
C PHE A 189 29.94 0.67 0.63
N ASP A 190 29.08 0.12 -0.20
CA ASP A 190 29.03 0.36 -1.64
C ASP A 190 28.26 1.65 -1.97
N TRP A 191 28.96 2.80 -1.88
CA TRP A 191 28.35 4.10 -2.16
C TRP A 191 27.77 4.21 -3.57
N LEU A 192 28.43 3.63 -4.57
CA LEU A 192 27.94 3.67 -5.95
C LEU A 192 26.67 2.82 -6.10
N GLY A 193 26.66 1.62 -5.50
CA GLY A 193 25.47 0.77 -5.43
C GLY A 193 24.32 1.45 -4.71
N PHE A 194 24.59 2.16 -3.61
CA PHE A 194 23.55 2.90 -2.87
C PHE A 194 22.97 4.05 -3.68
N ILE A 195 23.81 4.93 -4.23
CA ILE A 195 23.35 6.09 -4.99
C ILE A 195 22.55 5.64 -6.22
N SER A 196 23.04 4.64 -6.94
CA SER A 196 22.32 4.12 -8.11
C SER A 196 21.02 3.45 -7.75
N MET A 197 20.93 2.70 -6.64
CA MET A 197 19.71 2.11 -6.11
C MET A 197 18.70 3.20 -5.70
N ALA A 198 19.15 4.19 -4.93
CA ALA A 198 18.31 5.28 -4.46
C ALA A 198 17.74 6.10 -5.62
N THR A 199 18.58 6.41 -6.62
CA THR A 199 18.13 7.10 -7.83
C THR A 199 17.16 6.25 -8.63
N PHE A 200 17.45 4.96 -8.83
CA PHE A 200 16.56 4.03 -9.56
C PHE A 200 15.19 3.90 -8.89
N LEU A 201 15.17 3.56 -7.59
CA LEU A 201 13.91 3.35 -6.88
C LEU A 201 13.14 4.65 -6.68
N GLY A 202 13.84 5.75 -6.41
CA GLY A 202 13.20 7.06 -6.23
C GLY A 202 12.57 7.60 -7.51
N THR A 203 13.26 7.47 -8.65
CA THR A 203 12.69 7.88 -9.95
C THR A 203 11.58 6.94 -10.40
N LEU A 204 11.69 5.63 -10.13
CA LEU A 204 10.63 4.66 -10.40
C LEU A 204 9.36 5.01 -9.61
N GLU A 205 9.48 5.25 -8.31
CA GLU A 205 8.35 5.60 -7.45
C GLU A 205 7.68 6.91 -7.91
N TYR A 206 8.48 7.94 -8.22
CA TYR A 206 7.97 9.19 -8.75
C TYR A 206 7.18 9.00 -10.06
N ILE A 207 7.72 8.21 -11.01
CA ILE A 207 7.05 7.93 -12.27
C ILE A 207 5.73 7.19 -12.04
N LEU A 208 5.67 6.26 -11.09
CA LEU A 208 4.46 5.51 -10.77
C LEU A 208 3.39 6.38 -10.10
N GLU A 209 3.79 7.27 -9.18
CA GLU A 209 2.86 8.17 -8.47
C GLU A 209 2.30 9.26 -9.37
N GLU A 210 3.16 9.95 -10.13
CA GLU A 210 2.76 11.14 -10.90
C GLU A 210 2.47 10.83 -12.38
N GLY A 211 2.82 9.64 -12.87
CA GLY A 211 2.73 9.30 -14.29
C GLY A 211 1.31 9.37 -14.84
N ALA A 212 0.33 8.85 -14.11
CA ALA A 212 -1.07 8.85 -14.55
C ALA A 212 -1.61 10.28 -14.69
N ARG A 213 -1.25 11.18 -13.78
CA ARG A 213 -1.69 12.57 -13.74
C ARG A 213 -1.09 13.42 -14.87
N ASN A 214 0.16 13.12 -15.27
CA ASN A 214 0.95 13.89 -16.22
C ASN A 214 1.07 13.22 -17.60
N ASP A 215 0.11 12.41 -18.01
CA ASP A 215 0.12 11.73 -19.31
C ASP A 215 1.36 10.85 -19.59
N TRP A 216 2.01 10.35 -18.55
CA TRP A 216 3.16 9.44 -18.63
C TRP A 216 4.34 10.04 -19.43
N LEU A 217 4.91 9.28 -20.34
CA LEU A 217 6.08 9.67 -21.12
C LEU A 217 5.86 10.85 -22.10
N LYS A 218 4.65 11.42 -22.16
CA LYS A 218 4.40 12.65 -22.93
C LYS A 218 4.88 13.90 -22.18
N ASP A 219 4.91 13.84 -20.84
CA ASP A 219 5.50 14.88 -20.03
C ASP A 219 7.03 14.83 -20.07
N ASN A 220 7.68 15.97 -20.30
CA ASN A 220 9.12 16.06 -20.43
C ASN A 220 9.85 15.70 -19.12
N LEU A 221 9.29 16.02 -17.95
CA LEU A 221 9.91 15.75 -16.66
C LEU A 221 9.89 14.24 -16.40
N ILE A 222 8.73 13.58 -16.61
CA ILE A 222 8.58 12.13 -16.46
C ILE A 222 9.47 11.39 -17.46
N PHE A 223 9.55 11.86 -18.70
CA PHE A 223 10.44 11.27 -19.69
C PHE A 223 11.92 11.37 -19.28
N ASN A 224 12.36 12.50 -18.74
CA ASN A 224 13.73 12.65 -18.23
C ASN A 224 13.99 11.73 -17.04
N PHE A 225 13.06 11.62 -16.08
CA PHE A 225 13.18 10.67 -14.98
C PHE A 225 13.16 9.22 -15.44
N PHE A 226 12.43 8.88 -16.48
CA PHE A 226 12.45 7.56 -17.08
C PHE A 226 13.84 7.19 -17.64
N ILE A 227 14.52 8.12 -18.31
CA ILE A 227 15.90 7.92 -18.78
C ILE A 227 16.85 7.75 -17.58
N ILE A 228 16.74 8.61 -16.56
CA ILE A 228 17.55 8.51 -15.34
C ILE A 228 17.31 7.15 -14.65
N MET A 229 16.06 6.71 -14.56
CA MET A 229 15.67 5.42 -14.00
C MET A 229 16.37 4.25 -14.72
N ILE A 230 16.34 4.22 -16.06
CA ILE A 230 16.97 3.15 -16.83
C ILE A 230 18.48 3.12 -16.64
N VAL A 231 19.14 4.29 -16.69
CA VAL A 231 20.59 4.41 -16.51
C VAL A 231 20.99 3.96 -15.10
N SER A 232 20.29 4.49 -14.08
CA SER A 232 20.59 4.14 -12.69
C SER A 232 20.27 2.69 -12.36
N ALA A 233 19.23 2.09 -12.94
CA ALA A 233 18.94 0.67 -12.84
C ALA A 233 20.09 -0.17 -13.44
N GLY A 234 20.57 0.21 -14.63
CA GLY A 234 21.73 -0.47 -15.26
C GLY A 234 22.97 -0.46 -14.37
N ILE A 235 23.31 0.70 -13.78
CA ILE A 235 24.44 0.84 -12.85
C ILE A 235 24.19 0.02 -11.57
N PHE A 236 22.99 0.07 -11.01
CA PHE A 236 22.63 -0.66 -9.80
C PHE A 236 22.76 -2.17 -10.00
N PHE A 237 22.16 -2.75 -11.04
CA PHE A 237 22.24 -4.19 -11.29
C PHE A 237 23.67 -4.62 -11.63
N TRP A 238 24.42 -3.81 -12.39
CA TRP A 238 25.85 -4.08 -12.62
C TRP A 238 26.61 -4.16 -11.29
N ARG A 239 26.37 -3.23 -10.35
CA ARG A 239 27.02 -3.24 -9.02
C ARG A 239 26.60 -4.45 -8.19
N VAL A 240 25.31 -4.79 -8.16
CA VAL A 240 24.80 -5.96 -7.42
C VAL A 240 25.52 -7.26 -7.83
N PHE A 241 25.85 -7.41 -9.13
CA PHE A 241 26.51 -8.62 -9.62
C PHE A 241 28.05 -8.57 -9.58
N THR A 242 28.65 -7.40 -9.41
CA THR A 242 30.11 -7.23 -9.45
C THR A 242 30.75 -6.86 -8.13
N ALA A 243 30.00 -6.25 -7.20
CA ALA A 243 30.50 -5.85 -5.89
C ALA A 243 30.75 -7.07 -4.99
N LYS A 244 31.85 -7.05 -4.25
CA LYS A 244 32.19 -8.11 -3.26
C LYS A 244 31.20 -8.15 -2.10
N GLU A 245 30.72 -6.99 -1.66
CA GLU A 245 29.74 -6.82 -0.59
C GLU A 245 28.65 -5.86 -1.10
N PRO A 246 27.68 -6.33 -1.90
CA PRO A 246 26.63 -5.48 -2.42
C PRO A 246 25.70 -5.03 -1.28
N ILE A 247 25.13 -3.83 -1.38
CA ILE A 247 24.14 -3.31 -0.41
C ILE A 247 22.92 -4.21 -0.38
N VAL A 248 22.48 -4.62 -1.56
CA VAL A 248 21.32 -5.51 -1.74
C VAL A 248 21.83 -6.84 -2.29
N ASP A 249 21.60 -7.88 -1.52
CA ASP A 249 21.93 -9.26 -1.95
C ASP A 249 20.70 -9.90 -2.60
N LEU A 250 20.70 -9.98 -3.92
CA LEU A 250 19.63 -10.62 -4.69
C LEU A 250 19.70 -12.15 -4.66
N SER A 251 20.65 -12.75 -3.95
CA SER A 251 20.76 -14.22 -3.87
C SER A 251 19.53 -14.90 -3.24
N ALA A 252 18.72 -14.15 -2.49
CA ALA A 252 17.42 -14.64 -2.01
C ALA A 252 16.51 -15.08 -3.16
N PHE A 253 16.54 -14.39 -4.29
CA PHE A 253 15.77 -14.76 -5.49
C PHE A 253 16.25 -16.04 -6.18
N SER A 254 17.45 -16.55 -5.87
CA SER A 254 17.87 -17.88 -6.32
C SER A 254 17.09 -19.02 -5.63
N ASN A 255 16.48 -18.73 -4.49
CA ASN A 255 15.56 -19.67 -3.85
C ASN A 255 14.21 -19.61 -4.56
N PHE A 256 13.79 -20.73 -5.16
CA PHE A 256 12.53 -20.82 -5.90
C PHE A 256 11.30 -20.42 -5.04
N ASN A 257 11.28 -20.81 -3.78
CA ASN A 257 10.18 -20.50 -2.88
C ASN A 257 10.10 -18.99 -2.60
N PHE A 258 11.26 -18.35 -2.32
CA PHE A 258 11.31 -16.91 -2.14
C PHE A 258 10.84 -16.15 -3.38
N SER A 259 11.38 -16.51 -4.57
CA SER A 259 11.01 -15.84 -5.83
C SER A 259 9.53 -15.97 -6.14
N THR A 260 8.98 -17.15 -5.95
CA THR A 260 7.55 -17.39 -6.20
C THR A 260 6.68 -16.62 -5.21
N ALA A 261 7.04 -16.66 -3.91
CA ALA A 261 6.33 -15.88 -2.89
C ALA A 261 6.44 -14.37 -3.12
N ALA A 262 7.58 -13.88 -3.61
CA ALA A 262 7.76 -12.47 -3.97
C ALA A 262 6.82 -12.05 -5.12
N ILE A 263 6.64 -12.89 -6.14
CA ILE A 263 5.67 -12.65 -7.23
C ILE A 263 4.23 -12.59 -6.68
N PHE A 264 3.83 -13.54 -5.85
CA PHE A 264 2.50 -13.52 -5.24
C PHE A 264 2.33 -12.32 -4.30
N SER A 265 3.38 -11.93 -3.56
CA SER A 265 3.37 -10.73 -2.72
C SER A 265 3.21 -9.44 -3.53
N PHE A 266 3.88 -9.35 -4.69
CA PHE A 266 3.73 -8.24 -5.64
C PHE A 266 2.28 -8.15 -6.14
N MET A 267 1.72 -9.27 -6.60
CA MET A 267 0.34 -9.31 -7.09
C MET A 267 -0.69 -9.02 -5.98
N LEU A 268 -0.43 -9.51 -4.77
CA LEU A 268 -1.26 -9.18 -3.61
C LEU A 268 -1.16 -7.69 -3.25
N GLY A 269 0.03 -7.09 -3.44
CA GLY A 269 0.24 -5.65 -3.31
C GLY A 269 -0.66 -4.85 -4.25
N ILE A 270 -0.75 -5.23 -5.54
CA ILE A 270 -1.66 -4.61 -6.51
C ILE A 270 -3.10 -4.64 -6.00
N GLY A 271 -3.57 -5.79 -5.53
CA GLY A 271 -4.93 -5.95 -5.03
C GLY A 271 -5.19 -5.18 -3.73
N LEU A 272 -4.27 -5.27 -2.77
CA LEU A 272 -4.40 -4.62 -1.46
C LEU A 272 -4.50 -3.11 -1.58
N TYR A 273 -3.48 -2.48 -2.19
CA TYR A 273 -3.41 -1.02 -2.32
C TYR A 273 -4.42 -0.50 -3.35
N GLY A 274 -4.62 -1.24 -4.46
CA GLY A 274 -5.60 -0.86 -5.47
C GLY A 274 -7.01 -0.77 -4.92
N LEU A 275 -7.49 -1.78 -4.17
CA LEU A 275 -8.83 -1.73 -3.58
C LEU A 275 -8.93 -0.74 -2.42
N THR A 276 -7.83 -0.49 -1.69
CA THR A 276 -7.80 0.55 -0.65
C THR A 276 -7.95 1.94 -1.25
N TYR A 277 -7.59 2.14 -2.52
CA TYR A 277 -7.81 3.38 -3.27
C TYR A 277 -9.21 3.45 -3.92
N ILE A 278 -9.64 2.39 -4.61
CA ILE A 278 -10.87 2.40 -5.42
C ILE A 278 -12.13 2.64 -4.56
N TYR A 279 -12.27 1.93 -3.43
CA TYR A 279 -13.47 2.04 -2.62
C TYR A 279 -13.68 3.43 -2.01
N PRO A 280 -12.69 4.09 -1.40
CA PRO A 280 -12.85 5.49 -0.98
C PRO A 280 -13.17 6.44 -2.12
N VAL A 281 -12.56 6.27 -3.30
CA VAL A 281 -12.86 7.09 -4.48
C VAL A 281 -14.32 6.94 -4.89
N TYR A 282 -14.84 5.72 -4.96
CA TYR A 282 -16.27 5.48 -5.21
C TYR A 282 -17.16 6.17 -4.18
N LEU A 283 -16.90 5.92 -2.89
CA LEU A 283 -17.73 6.44 -1.81
C LEU A 283 -17.69 7.97 -1.71
N SER A 284 -16.53 8.60 -1.94
CA SER A 284 -16.38 10.06 -1.87
C SER A 284 -16.90 10.77 -3.12
N GLN A 285 -16.55 10.31 -4.32
CA GLN A 285 -16.85 11.03 -5.56
C GLN A 285 -18.23 10.72 -6.14
N ILE A 286 -18.77 9.52 -5.91
CA ILE A 286 -20.07 9.09 -6.45
C ILE A 286 -21.14 9.15 -5.38
N ARG A 287 -20.87 8.65 -4.17
CA ARG A 287 -21.83 8.62 -3.07
C ARG A 287 -21.78 9.88 -2.19
N HIS A 288 -20.75 10.71 -2.33
CA HIS A 288 -20.54 11.93 -1.52
C HIS A 288 -20.47 11.67 -0.02
N TYR A 289 -19.91 10.50 0.37
CA TYR A 289 -19.69 10.14 1.76
C TYR A 289 -18.55 10.97 2.35
N ASP A 290 -18.72 11.35 3.61
CA ASP A 290 -17.63 11.91 4.41
C ASP A 290 -16.61 10.82 4.85
N ALA A 291 -15.49 11.24 5.40
CA ALA A 291 -14.42 10.33 5.82
C ALA A 291 -14.88 9.30 6.88
N LEU A 292 -15.82 9.66 7.75
CA LEU A 292 -16.36 8.78 8.77
C LEU A 292 -17.22 7.68 8.14
N MET A 293 -18.16 8.03 7.26
CA MET A 293 -19.01 7.09 6.53
C MET A 293 -18.21 6.13 5.66
N ILE A 294 -17.15 6.64 5.00
CA ILE A 294 -16.19 5.81 4.23
C ILE A 294 -15.54 4.81 5.17
N GLY A 295 -15.05 5.27 6.32
CA GLY A 295 -14.42 4.44 7.31
C GLY A 295 -15.34 3.35 7.86
N GLU A 296 -16.59 3.67 8.19
CA GLU A 296 -17.60 2.70 8.66
C GLU A 296 -17.84 1.61 7.61
N THR A 297 -17.96 1.99 6.33
CA THR A 297 -18.17 1.04 5.24
C THR A 297 -16.97 0.10 5.06
N LEU A 298 -15.75 0.61 5.13
CA LEU A 298 -14.53 -0.17 4.93
C LEU A 298 -14.10 -0.97 6.17
N PHE A 299 -14.57 -0.59 7.35
CA PHE A 299 -14.26 -1.27 8.62
C PHE A 299 -14.59 -2.77 8.59
N ILE A 300 -15.59 -3.18 7.82
CA ILE A 300 -15.98 -4.59 7.67
C ILE A 300 -14.81 -5.44 7.21
N SER A 301 -14.04 -4.99 6.22
CA SER A 301 -12.88 -5.78 5.77
C SER A 301 -11.81 -5.94 6.86
N GLY A 302 -11.55 -4.90 7.65
CA GLY A 302 -10.65 -4.97 8.80
C GLY A 302 -11.14 -5.90 9.90
N LEU A 303 -12.44 -5.86 10.21
CA LEU A 303 -13.06 -6.76 11.19
C LEU A 303 -12.94 -8.22 10.75
N ILE A 304 -13.21 -8.52 9.49
CA ILE A 304 -13.06 -9.87 8.94
C ILE A 304 -11.59 -10.31 8.92
N MET A 305 -10.64 -9.43 8.60
CA MET A 305 -9.22 -9.73 8.72
C MET A 305 -8.85 -10.14 10.14
N PHE A 306 -9.36 -9.42 11.15
CA PHE A 306 -9.10 -9.72 12.55
C PHE A 306 -9.55 -11.13 12.95
N PHE A 307 -10.73 -11.57 12.53
CA PHE A 307 -11.22 -12.91 12.80
C PHE A 307 -10.58 -13.98 11.90
N THR A 308 -10.23 -13.64 10.67
CA THR A 308 -9.62 -14.59 9.74
C THR A 308 -8.14 -14.82 10.03
N ALA A 309 -7.43 -13.88 10.65
CA ALA A 309 -5.99 -14.02 10.95
C ALA A 309 -5.69 -15.26 11.84
N PRO A 310 -6.34 -15.48 12.98
CA PRO A 310 -6.14 -16.70 13.78
C PRO A 310 -6.54 -17.97 13.01
N LEU A 311 -7.63 -17.91 12.23
CA LEU A 311 -8.06 -19.00 11.38
C LEU A 311 -7.01 -19.34 10.32
N ALA A 312 -6.43 -18.35 9.66
CA ALA A 312 -5.37 -18.53 8.69
C ALA A 312 -4.12 -19.17 9.32
N GLY A 313 -3.74 -18.74 10.55
CA GLY A 313 -2.67 -19.37 11.31
C GLY A 313 -2.95 -20.83 11.66
N PHE A 314 -4.17 -21.15 12.06
CA PHE A 314 -4.58 -22.52 12.32
C PHE A 314 -4.60 -23.38 11.04
N LEU A 315 -5.12 -22.85 9.94
CA LEU A 315 -5.17 -23.54 8.66
C LEU A 315 -3.76 -23.78 8.09
N SER A 316 -2.81 -22.85 8.28
CA SER A 316 -1.43 -22.99 7.78
C SER A 316 -0.69 -24.20 8.36
N THR A 317 -1.13 -24.73 9.52
CA THR A 317 -0.58 -25.95 10.12
C THR A 317 -1.22 -27.24 9.60
N ARG A 318 -2.37 -27.16 8.94
CA ARG A 318 -3.17 -28.32 8.55
C ARG A 318 -3.38 -28.48 7.05
N ILE A 319 -3.32 -27.38 6.32
CA ILE A 319 -3.60 -27.33 4.88
C ILE A 319 -2.32 -26.98 4.14
N ASP A 320 -2.13 -27.56 2.96
CA ASP A 320 -1.02 -27.20 2.07
C ASP A 320 -1.09 -25.69 1.74
N ALA A 321 0.03 -25.00 1.89
CA ALA A 321 0.14 -23.55 1.64
C ALA A 321 -0.38 -23.17 0.24
N ARG A 322 -0.20 -24.03 -0.77
CA ARG A 322 -0.69 -23.81 -2.13
C ARG A 322 -2.21 -23.73 -2.19
N LEU A 323 -2.89 -24.65 -1.52
CA LEU A 323 -4.35 -24.67 -1.46
C LEU A 323 -4.87 -23.46 -0.68
N MET A 324 -4.17 -23.07 0.37
CA MET A 324 -4.54 -21.90 1.16
C MET A 324 -4.39 -20.58 0.35
N ILE A 325 -3.31 -20.45 -0.42
CA ILE A 325 -3.15 -19.33 -1.35
C ILE A 325 -4.23 -19.34 -2.44
N ALA A 326 -4.52 -20.53 -3.02
CA ALA A 326 -5.55 -20.66 -4.03
C ALA A 326 -6.94 -20.25 -3.50
N MET A 327 -7.31 -20.69 -2.29
CA MET A 327 -8.57 -20.29 -1.65
C MET A 327 -8.63 -18.76 -1.41
N GLY A 328 -7.52 -18.18 -0.96
CA GLY A 328 -7.44 -16.74 -0.75
C GLY A 328 -7.55 -15.95 -2.06
N LEU A 329 -6.80 -16.33 -3.11
CA LEU A 329 -6.87 -15.67 -4.43
C LEU A 329 -8.25 -15.84 -5.08
N PHE A 330 -8.86 -17.02 -4.96
CA PHE A 330 -10.21 -17.27 -5.45
C PHE A 330 -11.25 -16.41 -4.72
N GLY A 331 -11.18 -16.33 -3.39
CA GLY A 331 -12.06 -15.48 -2.59
C GLY A 331 -11.87 -13.99 -2.95
N PHE A 332 -10.64 -13.57 -3.22
CA PHE A 332 -10.36 -12.20 -3.69
C PHE A 332 -10.98 -11.93 -5.06
N ALA A 333 -10.83 -12.88 -6.01
CA ALA A 333 -11.46 -12.81 -7.32
C ALA A 333 -12.99 -12.78 -7.21
N LEU A 334 -13.59 -13.58 -6.30
CA LEU A 334 -15.03 -13.57 -6.07
C LEU A 334 -15.52 -12.24 -5.51
N GLY A 335 -14.81 -11.66 -4.54
CA GLY A 335 -15.15 -10.35 -3.97
C GLY A 335 -15.08 -9.22 -5.01
N THR A 336 -14.05 -9.22 -5.85
CA THR A 336 -13.92 -8.23 -6.94
C THR A 336 -14.92 -8.47 -8.06
N TRP A 337 -15.27 -9.73 -8.36
CA TRP A 337 -16.33 -10.06 -9.30
C TRP A 337 -17.70 -9.55 -8.81
N MET A 338 -18.03 -9.72 -7.54
CA MET A 338 -19.24 -9.14 -6.97
C MET A 338 -19.23 -7.60 -7.11
N ALA A 339 -18.09 -6.97 -6.81
CA ALA A 339 -17.94 -5.52 -6.93
C ALA A 339 -17.97 -5.01 -8.37
N SER A 340 -17.75 -5.85 -9.39
CA SER A 340 -17.85 -5.44 -10.79
C SER A 340 -19.29 -5.08 -11.21
N GLY A 341 -20.31 -5.51 -10.46
CA GLY A 341 -21.70 -5.08 -10.64
C GLY A 341 -22.05 -3.73 -10.03
N ILE A 342 -21.06 -2.93 -9.60
CA ILE A 342 -21.27 -1.65 -8.92
C ILE A 342 -22.14 -0.68 -9.70
N THR A 343 -23.03 0.02 -9.01
CA THR A 343 -23.88 1.08 -9.55
C THR A 343 -23.69 2.37 -8.77
N ASP A 344 -24.31 3.46 -9.22
CA ASP A 344 -24.28 4.75 -8.53
C ASP A 344 -25.02 4.78 -7.18
N ASN A 345 -25.83 3.74 -6.90
CA ASN A 345 -26.68 3.65 -5.72
C ASN A 345 -26.23 2.63 -4.67
N TRP A 346 -25.08 1.97 -4.89
CA TRP A 346 -24.60 1.00 -3.92
C TRP A 346 -24.20 1.66 -2.61
N ASP A 347 -24.64 1.05 -1.54
CA ASP A 347 -24.45 1.48 -0.17
C ASP A 347 -23.69 0.44 0.66
N PHE A 348 -23.70 0.59 1.98
CA PHE A 348 -23.04 -0.32 2.93
C PHE A 348 -23.41 -1.79 2.69
N TRP A 349 -24.68 -2.12 2.46
CA TRP A 349 -25.14 -3.51 2.37
C TRP A 349 -24.72 -4.20 1.07
N GLU A 350 -24.71 -3.50 -0.04
CA GLU A 350 -24.24 -4.03 -1.31
C GLU A 350 -22.72 -4.23 -1.29
N LEU A 351 -21.98 -3.35 -0.61
CA LEU A 351 -20.54 -3.44 -0.44
C LEU A 351 -20.11 -4.45 0.65
N PHE A 352 -21.02 -4.90 1.51
CA PHE A 352 -20.73 -5.76 2.65
C PHE A 352 -20.02 -7.06 2.22
N TRP A 353 -20.62 -7.84 1.32
CA TRP A 353 -20.03 -9.10 0.87
C TRP A 353 -18.71 -8.95 0.12
N PRO A 354 -18.54 -8.04 -0.84
CA PRO A 354 -17.23 -7.70 -1.40
C PRO A 354 -16.15 -7.44 -0.35
N GLN A 355 -16.47 -6.69 0.72
CA GLN A 355 -15.53 -6.40 1.80
C GLN A 355 -15.22 -7.64 2.67
N VAL A 356 -16.21 -8.50 2.93
CA VAL A 356 -16.01 -9.77 3.65
C VAL A 356 -15.05 -10.67 2.89
N PHE A 357 -15.27 -10.88 1.59
CA PHE A 357 -14.38 -11.70 0.77
C PHE A 357 -12.98 -11.08 0.68
N ARG A 358 -12.87 -9.76 0.51
CA ARG A 358 -11.60 -9.04 0.51
C ARG A 358 -10.81 -9.30 1.80
N GLY A 359 -11.43 -9.06 2.97
CA GLY A 359 -10.76 -9.21 4.26
C GLY A 359 -10.29 -10.64 4.54
N ALA A 360 -11.16 -11.64 4.32
CA ALA A 360 -10.82 -13.04 4.51
C ALA A 360 -9.69 -13.50 3.57
N SER A 361 -9.77 -13.11 2.31
CA SER A 361 -8.83 -13.50 1.26
C SER A 361 -7.43 -12.99 1.48
N ILE A 362 -7.30 -11.74 1.92
CA ILE A 362 -5.99 -11.13 2.22
C ILE A 362 -5.27 -11.96 3.29
N MET A 363 -5.93 -12.34 4.38
CA MET A 363 -5.31 -13.13 5.45
C MET A 363 -4.95 -14.54 4.99
N LEU A 364 -5.83 -15.19 4.22
CA LEU A 364 -5.57 -16.52 3.66
C LEU A 364 -4.39 -16.55 2.68
N CYS A 365 -4.09 -15.42 2.01
CA CYS A 365 -2.92 -15.29 1.15
C CYS A 365 -1.67 -14.86 1.92
N MET A 366 -1.76 -13.82 2.77
CA MET A 366 -0.61 -13.21 3.43
C MET A 366 0.16 -14.18 4.31
N VAL A 367 -0.55 -14.99 5.09
CA VAL A 367 0.09 -15.93 6.03
C VAL A 367 0.97 -16.94 5.30
N PRO A 368 0.48 -17.74 4.35
CA PRO A 368 1.33 -18.71 3.67
C PRO A 368 2.37 -18.06 2.75
N ILE A 369 2.09 -16.92 2.13
CA ILE A 369 3.08 -16.21 1.28
C ILE A 369 4.27 -15.76 2.14
N ASN A 370 4.04 -15.19 3.32
CA ASN A 370 5.10 -14.79 4.23
C ASN A 370 5.92 -16.01 4.71
N ASP A 371 5.27 -17.11 5.07
CA ASP A 371 5.92 -18.34 5.53
C ASP A 371 6.75 -19.00 4.43
N ILE A 372 6.27 -18.98 3.18
CA ILE A 372 7.03 -19.49 2.02
C ILE A 372 8.25 -18.61 1.74
N ALA A 373 8.08 -17.28 1.75
CA ALA A 373 9.15 -16.34 1.45
C ALA A 373 10.27 -16.39 2.49
N LEU A 374 9.92 -16.21 3.75
CA LEU A 374 10.90 -15.98 4.81
C LEU A 374 11.17 -17.23 5.63
N GLY A 375 10.19 -18.12 5.77
CA GLY A 375 10.33 -19.35 6.55
C GLY A 375 11.27 -20.40 5.96
N THR A 376 11.58 -20.31 4.67
CA THR A 376 12.46 -21.27 3.95
C THR A 376 13.91 -20.79 3.84
N LEU A 377 14.23 -19.59 4.33
CA LEU A 377 15.57 -19.01 4.24
C LEU A 377 16.38 -19.21 5.53
N PRO A 378 17.72 -19.32 5.43
CA PRO A 378 18.59 -19.37 6.59
C PRO A 378 18.59 -18.02 7.35
N PRO A 379 18.79 -18.04 8.68
CA PRO A 379 18.72 -16.84 9.52
C PRO A 379 19.66 -15.69 9.08
N GLU A 380 20.83 -16.02 8.53
CA GLU A 380 21.82 -15.04 8.09
C GLU A 380 21.32 -14.16 6.93
N ARG A 381 20.44 -14.71 6.06
CA ARG A 381 19.87 -14.01 4.91
C ARG A 381 18.56 -13.28 5.25
N MET A 382 17.98 -13.53 6.41
CA MET A 382 16.65 -13.06 6.80
C MET A 382 16.52 -11.53 6.72
N LYS A 383 17.52 -10.79 7.20
CA LYS A 383 17.49 -9.32 7.22
C LYS A 383 17.39 -8.72 5.81
N ASN A 384 18.20 -9.22 4.90
CA ASN A 384 18.18 -8.77 3.51
C ASN A 384 16.92 -9.22 2.77
N ALA A 385 16.53 -10.48 2.94
CA ALA A 385 15.34 -11.05 2.31
C ALA A 385 14.04 -10.35 2.77
N SER A 386 13.95 -9.97 4.05
CA SER A 386 12.80 -9.23 4.58
C SER A 386 12.64 -7.86 3.91
N GLY A 387 13.73 -7.11 3.75
CA GLY A 387 13.71 -5.82 3.03
C GLY A 387 13.25 -5.98 1.59
N LEU A 388 13.83 -6.95 0.86
CA LEU A 388 13.45 -7.25 -0.53
C LEU A 388 12.00 -7.71 -0.68
N PHE A 389 11.54 -8.56 0.24
CA PHE A 389 10.16 -9.05 0.21
C PHE A 389 9.14 -7.94 0.43
N ASN A 390 9.41 -7.02 1.36
CA ASN A 390 8.55 -5.85 1.58
C ASN A 390 8.64 -4.86 0.40
N LEU A 391 9.83 -4.67 -0.18
CA LEU A 391 10.00 -3.89 -1.39
C LEU A 391 9.13 -4.42 -2.54
N THR A 392 9.13 -5.75 -2.79
CA THR A 392 8.30 -6.32 -3.87
C THR A 392 6.81 -6.07 -3.66
N ARG A 393 6.32 -6.14 -2.44
CA ARG A 393 4.92 -5.84 -2.11
C ARG A 393 4.58 -4.36 -2.31
N ASN A 394 5.44 -3.45 -1.83
CA ASN A 394 5.22 -2.01 -1.98
C ASN A 394 5.27 -1.59 -3.45
N LEU A 395 6.26 -2.09 -4.22
CA LEU A 395 6.31 -1.87 -5.67
C LEU A 395 5.06 -2.44 -6.39
N GLY A 396 4.56 -3.60 -5.95
CA GLY A 396 3.28 -4.12 -6.44
C GLY A 396 2.13 -3.15 -6.19
N GLY A 397 2.10 -2.54 -5.01
CA GLY A 397 1.13 -1.49 -4.65
C GLY A 397 1.25 -0.25 -5.54
N ALA A 398 2.44 0.29 -5.68
CA ALA A 398 2.70 1.47 -6.51
C ALA A 398 2.33 1.24 -7.99
N VAL A 399 2.76 0.11 -8.57
CA VAL A 399 2.37 -0.30 -9.93
C VAL A 399 0.86 -0.48 -10.04
N GLY A 400 0.23 -1.11 -9.04
CA GLY A 400 -1.21 -1.31 -9.00
C GLY A 400 -1.98 0.01 -9.01
N LEU A 401 -1.59 0.97 -8.16
CA LEU A 401 -2.19 2.30 -8.10
C LEU A 401 -2.00 3.06 -9.41
N ALA A 402 -0.81 3.05 -9.99
CA ALA A 402 -0.49 3.70 -11.25
C ALA A 402 -1.35 3.16 -12.42
N VAL A 403 -1.46 1.83 -12.51
CA VAL A 403 -2.29 1.16 -13.54
C VAL A 403 -3.77 1.46 -13.32
N ILE A 404 -4.26 1.34 -12.08
CA ILE A 404 -5.68 1.58 -11.75
C ILE A 404 -6.06 3.05 -12.01
N SER A 405 -5.25 4.02 -11.58
CA SER A 405 -5.49 5.45 -11.83
C SER A 405 -5.53 5.76 -13.32
N THR A 406 -4.60 5.19 -14.10
CA THR A 406 -4.56 5.35 -15.56
C THR A 406 -5.79 4.73 -16.24
N LEU A 407 -6.18 3.52 -15.82
CA LEU A 407 -7.37 2.86 -16.33
C LEU A 407 -8.62 3.65 -15.98
N MET A 408 -8.71 4.17 -14.76
CA MET A 408 -9.83 4.99 -14.28
C MET A 408 -10.04 6.21 -15.19
N MET A 409 -8.98 6.98 -15.44
CA MET A 409 -9.08 8.14 -16.35
C MET A 409 -9.48 7.72 -17.76
N LYS A 410 -8.73 6.79 -18.39
CA LYS A 410 -8.98 6.40 -19.77
C LYS A 410 -10.34 5.75 -19.99
N ARG A 411 -10.80 4.91 -19.03
CA ARG A 411 -12.11 4.26 -19.12
C ARG A 411 -13.24 5.24 -18.86
N THR A 412 -13.07 6.18 -17.92
CA THR A 412 -14.05 7.25 -17.71
C THR A 412 -14.22 8.08 -18.97
N ASP A 413 -13.13 8.51 -19.60
CA ASP A 413 -13.18 9.28 -20.85
C ASP A 413 -13.85 8.49 -21.99
N LEU A 414 -13.52 7.19 -22.11
CA LEU A 414 -14.11 6.31 -23.10
C LEU A 414 -15.62 6.18 -22.92
N HIS A 415 -16.07 5.87 -21.69
CA HIS A 415 -17.50 5.72 -21.40
C HIS A 415 -18.23 7.06 -21.49
N TYR A 416 -17.60 8.14 -21.04
CA TYR A 416 -18.13 9.49 -21.19
C TYR A 416 -18.37 9.83 -22.66
N GLY A 417 -17.40 9.59 -23.53
CA GLY A 417 -17.54 9.79 -24.98
C GLY A 417 -18.69 8.97 -25.58
N ARG A 418 -18.75 7.66 -25.24
CA ARG A 418 -19.82 6.76 -25.72
C ARG A 418 -21.21 7.21 -25.26
N ILE A 419 -21.38 7.60 -24.00
CA ILE A 419 -22.67 8.10 -23.49
C ILE A 419 -23.02 9.41 -24.22
N THR A 420 -22.07 10.33 -24.37
CA THR A 420 -22.30 11.62 -25.05
C THR A 420 -22.69 11.44 -26.50
N GLU A 421 -22.09 10.49 -27.23
CA GLU A 421 -22.49 10.14 -28.59
C GLU A 421 -23.97 9.68 -28.68
N THR A 422 -24.50 9.00 -27.66
CA THR A 422 -25.89 8.59 -27.58
C THR A 422 -26.85 9.71 -27.23
N LEU A 423 -26.33 10.82 -26.63
CA LEU A 423 -27.10 12.00 -26.24
C LEU A 423 -27.24 13.04 -27.35
N GLN A 424 -27.21 12.64 -28.62
CA GLN A 424 -27.29 13.55 -29.77
C GLN A 424 -28.57 14.39 -29.73
N GLN A 425 -28.48 15.62 -30.26
CA GLN A 425 -29.60 16.51 -30.43
C GLN A 425 -30.69 15.84 -31.30
N GLY A 426 -31.93 15.78 -30.78
CA GLY A 426 -33.06 15.12 -31.41
C GLY A 426 -33.50 13.81 -30.74
N ASN A 427 -32.76 13.28 -29.78
CA ASN A 427 -33.25 12.16 -28.98
C ASN A 427 -34.35 12.66 -28.02
N SER A 428 -35.60 12.15 -28.23
CA SER A 428 -36.77 12.57 -27.45
C SER A 428 -36.60 12.42 -25.95
N LYS A 429 -35.94 11.37 -25.50
CA LYS A 429 -35.66 11.13 -24.05
C LYS A 429 -34.71 12.16 -23.44
N VAL A 430 -33.70 12.59 -24.21
CA VAL A 430 -32.76 13.64 -23.76
C VAL A 430 -33.45 14.97 -23.66
N THR A 431 -34.29 15.31 -24.66
CA THR A 431 -35.08 16.55 -24.66
C THR A 431 -36.08 16.58 -23.50
N GLU A 432 -36.75 15.47 -23.23
CA GLU A 432 -37.67 15.33 -22.09
C GLU A 432 -36.94 15.46 -20.74
N MET A 433 -35.78 14.78 -20.57
CA MET A 433 -34.98 14.88 -19.38
C MET A 433 -34.44 16.30 -19.17
N LEU A 434 -33.95 16.95 -20.22
CA LEU A 434 -33.47 18.32 -20.14
C LEU A 434 -34.58 19.30 -19.80
N SER A 435 -35.80 19.13 -20.37
CA SER A 435 -36.94 19.95 -20.04
C SER A 435 -37.40 19.78 -18.58
N SER A 436 -37.40 18.54 -18.07
CA SER A 436 -37.75 18.27 -16.67
C SER A 436 -36.70 18.86 -15.72
N LEU A 437 -35.41 18.77 -16.01
CA LEU A 437 -34.36 19.42 -15.23
C LEU A 437 -34.46 20.95 -15.28
N THR A 438 -34.75 21.52 -16.46
CA THR A 438 -34.96 22.98 -16.62
C THR A 438 -36.13 23.45 -15.79
N MET A 439 -37.20 22.65 -15.75
CA MET A 439 -38.38 22.96 -14.90
C MET A 439 -38.05 22.86 -13.40
N TYR A 440 -37.22 21.89 -13.00
CA TYR A 440 -36.76 21.78 -11.61
C TYR A 440 -35.97 23.01 -11.15
N PHE A 441 -35.12 23.58 -12.03
CA PHE A 441 -34.32 24.77 -11.75
C PHE A 441 -35.04 26.10 -12.02
N LYS A 442 -36.35 26.10 -12.34
CA LYS A 442 -37.12 27.29 -12.76
C LYS A 442 -37.00 28.49 -11.79
N PHE A 443 -36.79 28.24 -10.51
CA PHE A 443 -36.68 29.28 -9.47
C PHE A 443 -35.23 29.57 -9.05
N ALA A 444 -34.25 29.03 -9.74
CA ALA A 444 -32.85 29.30 -9.42
C ALA A 444 -32.45 30.72 -9.85
N THR A 445 -31.43 31.27 -9.20
CA THR A 445 -30.89 32.61 -9.49
C THR A 445 -30.13 32.69 -10.80
N PHE A 446 -29.65 31.52 -11.33
CA PHE A 446 -28.96 31.40 -12.62
C PHE A 446 -29.91 30.86 -13.69
N ASP A 447 -29.48 30.97 -14.96
CA ASP A 447 -30.26 30.45 -16.09
C ASP A 447 -30.61 28.96 -15.89
N PRO A 448 -31.92 28.62 -15.81
CA PRO A 448 -32.36 27.23 -15.57
C PRO A 448 -31.88 26.23 -16.58
N HIS A 449 -31.76 26.63 -17.86
CA HIS A 449 -31.30 25.76 -18.93
C HIS A 449 -29.80 25.40 -18.77
N THR A 450 -28.97 26.37 -18.43
CA THR A 450 -27.53 26.16 -18.17
C THR A 450 -27.34 25.25 -16.95
N LEU A 451 -28.11 25.41 -15.89
CA LEU A 451 -28.09 24.53 -14.72
C LEU A 451 -28.53 23.10 -15.05
N ALA A 452 -29.56 22.95 -15.88
CA ALA A 452 -30.03 21.65 -16.34
C ALA A 452 -28.96 20.92 -17.17
N LEU A 453 -28.27 21.63 -18.07
CA LEU A 453 -27.14 21.10 -18.84
C LEU A 453 -25.97 20.68 -17.94
N PHE A 454 -25.63 21.51 -16.96
CA PHE A 454 -24.57 21.19 -15.99
C PHE A 454 -24.92 19.94 -15.17
N GLN A 455 -26.18 19.82 -14.73
CA GLN A 455 -26.64 18.64 -14.00
C GLN A 455 -26.59 17.38 -14.88
N LEU A 456 -27.04 17.47 -16.12
CA LEU A 456 -26.96 16.37 -17.09
C LEU A 456 -25.51 15.96 -17.32
N PHE A 457 -24.60 16.92 -17.49
CA PHE A 457 -23.16 16.68 -17.63
C PHE A 457 -22.60 15.90 -16.43
N ASN A 458 -22.94 16.30 -15.20
CA ASN A 458 -22.51 15.63 -13.99
C ASN A 458 -23.06 14.20 -13.88
N MET A 459 -24.32 13.97 -14.24
CA MET A 459 -24.93 12.64 -14.27
C MET A 459 -24.19 11.73 -15.24
N VAL A 460 -23.88 12.22 -16.44
CA VAL A 460 -23.11 11.46 -17.45
C VAL A 460 -21.71 11.13 -16.94
N ARG A 461 -21.05 12.08 -16.31
CA ARG A 461 -19.72 11.90 -15.75
C ARG A 461 -19.70 10.86 -14.62
N ILE A 462 -20.65 10.92 -13.71
CA ILE A 462 -20.82 9.94 -12.63
C ILE A 462 -21.06 8.54 -13.21
N GLN A 463 -21.96 8.42 -14.18
CA GLN A 463 -22.25 7.13 -14.81
C GLN A 463 -21.04 6.57 -15.54
N ALA A 464 -20.29 7.40 -16.26
CA ALA A 464 -19.05 7.01 -16.92
C ALA A 464 -18.00 6.50 -15.91
N MET A 465 -17.89 7.16 -14.74
CA MET A 465 -16.99 6.75 -13.67
C MET A 465 -17.42 5.42 -13.04
N VAL A 466 -18.71 5.20 -12.81
CA VAL A 466 -19.25 3.91 -12.33
C VAL A 466 -18.91 2.77 -13.30
N MET A 467 -19.11 2.99 -14.61
CA MET A 467 -18.74 2.00 -15.62
C MET A 467 -17.23 1.74 -15.67
N ALA A 468 -16.40 2.77 -15.50
CA ALA A 468 -14.95 2.62 -15.41
C ALA A 468 -14.53 1.79 -14.20
N LEU A 469 -15.14 2.03 -13.03
CA LEU A 469 -14.92 1.24 -11.82
C LEU A 469 -15.33 -0.23 -11.99
N SER A 470 -16.48 -0.48 -12.61
CA SER A 470 -16.94 -1.82 -12.97
C SER A 470 -15.91 -2.56 -13.83
N ASP A 471 -15.39 -1.91 -14.88
CA ASP A 471 -14.34 -2.45 -15.76
C ASP A 471 -13.07 -2.80 -14.95
N ILE A 472 -12.63 -1.94 -14.04
CA ILE A 472 -11.43 -2.14 -13.22
C ILE A 472 -11.63 -3.34 -12.28
N PHE A 473 -12.76 -3.43 -11.58
CA PHE A 473 -13.06 -4.59 -10.73
C PHE A 473 -13.05 -5.89 -11.54
N PHE A 474 -13.61 -5.86 -12.75
CA PHE A 474 -13.61 -7.01 -13.63
C PHE A 474 -12.21 -7.41 -14.10
N ILE A 475 -11.34 -6.44 -14.44
CA ILE A 475 -9.93 -6.68 -14.79
C ILE A 475 -9.19 -7.33 -13.59
N ILE A 476 -9.37 -6.80 -12.39
CA ILE A 476 -8.77 -7.36 -11.17
C ILE A 476 -9.27 -8.80 -10.96
N THR A 477 -10.55 -9.05 -11.17
CA THR A 477 -11.14 -10.40 -11.09
C THR A 477 -10.44 -11.39 -12.02
N ILE A 478 -10.22 -11.00 -13.28
CA ILE A 478 -9.50 -11.84 -14.26
C ILE A 478 -8.08 -12.14 -13.79
N ILE A 479 -7.35 -11.11 -13.37
CA ILE A 479 -5.97 -11.27 -12.89
C ILE A 479 -5.90 -12.26 -11.71
N PHE A 480 -6.74 -12.09 -10.69
CA PHE A 480 -6.73 -12.95 -9.51
C PHE A 480 -7.27 -14.36 -9.81
N SER A 481 -8.19 -14.51 -10.76
CA SER A 481 -8.62 -15.83 -11.26
C SER A 481 -7.47 -16.57 -11.95
N ILE A 482 -6.72 -15.89 -12.82
CA ILE A 482 -5.52 -16.48 -13.47
C ILE A 482 -4.49 -16.86 -12.41
N LEU A 483 -4.22 -16.00 -11.44
CA LEU A 483 -3.30 -16.29 -10.34
C LEU A 483 -3.74 -17.50 -9.52
N THR A 484 -5.04 -17.68 -9.31
CA THR A 484 -5.58 -18.88 -8.63
C THR A 484 -5.19 -20.17 -9.38
N PHE A 485 -5.32 -20.19 -10.71
CA PHE A 485 -4.88 -21.35 -11.51
C PHE A 485 -3.35 -21.53 -11.47
N LEU A 486 -2.57 -20.46 -11.43
CA LEU A 486 -1.11 -20.54 -11.37
C LEU A 486 -0.59 -21.14 -10.05
N THR A 487 -1.40 -21.17 -8.99
CA THR A 487 -1.00 -21.85 -7.74
C THR A 487 -0.76 -23.34 -7.92
N ILE A 488 -1.35 -23.99 -8.92
CA ILE A 488 -1.15 -25.41 -9.23
C ILE A 488 0.32 -25.70 -9.58
N PHE A 489 1.04 -24.74 -10.16
CA PHE A 489 2.44 -24.88 -10.53
C PHE A 489 3.43 -24.65 -9.37
N LEU A 490 2.95 -24.25 -8.19
CA LEU A 490 3.78 -24.11 -7.00
C LEU A 490 4.36 -25.46 -6.59
N LYS A 491 5.64 -25.50 -6.21
CA LYS A 491 6.24 -26.71 -5.63
C LYS A 491 5.72 -26.95 -4.22
N LYS A 492 5.53 -28.23 -3.88
CA LYS A 492 5.13 -28.61 -2.52
C LYS A 492 6.24 -28.21 -1.53
N ILE A 493 5.88 -27.47 -0.52
CA ILE A 493 6.81 -27.06 0.53
C ILE A 493 6.84 -28.21 1.54
N PRO A 494 8.02 -28.72 1.91
CA PRO A 494 8.08 -29.70 2.97
C PRO A 494 7.52 -29.11 4.26
N PRO A 495 6.82 -29.90 5.08
CA PRO A 495 6.31 -29.44 6.36
C PRO A 495 7.48 -28.88 7.19
N ILE A 496 7.27 -27.72 7.81
CA ILE A 496 8.27 -27.06 8.66
C ILE A 496 8.51 -27.97 9.87
N THR A 497 9.64 -28.67 9.90
CA THR A 497 10.05 -29.50 11.03
C THR A 497 11.03 -28.73 11.90
N ASP A 498 10.91 -28.85 13.22
CA ASP A 498 11.83 -28.23 14.20
C ASP A 498 13.26 -28.84 14.18
N THR A 499 13.50 -29.83 13.33
CA THR A 499 14.83 -30.43 13.15
C THR A 499 15.72 -29.53 12.31
N PRO A 500 16.91 -29.09 12.79
CA PRO A 500 17.87 -28.40 11.96
C PRO A 500 18.27 -29.30 10.78
N PRO A 501 18.55 -28.73 9.59
CA PRO A 501 19.01 -29.52 8.45
C PRO A 501 20.25 -30.29 8.86
N LYS A 502 20.21 -31.62 8.72
CA LYS A 502 21.42 -32.44 8.85
C LYS A 502 22.37 -32.02 7.75
N HIS A 503 23.52 -31.47 8.15
CA HIS A 503 24.66 -31.18 7.28
C HIS A 503 25.25 -32.47 6.72
#